data_f97830851bfdcb3f9376670179341416
#
_entry.id   f97830851bfdcb3f9376670179341416
#
_cell.length_a   1.000
_cell.length_b   1.000
_cell.length_c   1.000
_cell.angle_alpha   90.00
_cell.angle_beta   90.00
_cell.angle_gamma   90.00
#
_symmetry.space_group_name_H-M   'P 1'
#
loop_
_entity.id
_entity.type
_entity.pdbx_description
1 polymer ?
#
loop_
_entity_poly.entity_id
_entity_poly.type
_entity_poly.pdbx_seq_one_letter_code
_entity_poly.pdbx_strand_id
1 'polypeptide(L)'
;MSPAAERKYVLDTNLFIRAFREEAANAELQRFHQLFAPFEYLSAVVAQELRAGARSAAARRQLERNVLDLYARRGRVVTPSTQAWHDSGDLCAELARREGLEVGRLSKAFGNDVLVALSCREEGLVLITDNLRDFERIARLAPFTFVDRWPSPRA
;
A
#
# COMPACT_ATOMS: atom_id res chain seq x y z
N MET A 1 16.61 -12.50 24.23
CA MET A 1 16.08 -12.45 22.84
C MET A 1 14.92 -11.48 22.81
N SER A 2 15.09 -10.38 22.09
CA SER A 2 13.91 -9.55 21.77
C SER A 2 12.94 -10.42 20.97
N PRO A 3 11.65 -10.50 21.33
CA PRO A 3 10.69 -11.12 20.44
C PRO A 3 10.84 -10.42 19.09
N ALA A 4 10.96 -11.20 18.02
CA ALA A 4 10.97 -10.62 16.68
C ALA A 4 9.73 -9.72 16.61
N ALA A 5 9.96 -8.42 16.42
CA ALA A 5 8.88 -7.46 16.36
C ALA A 5 7.82 -7.98 15.38
N GLU A 6 6.60 -8.06 15.83
CA GLU A 6 5.47 -8.50 15.01
C GLU A 6 5.41 -7.57 13.81
N ARG A 7 5.51 -8.14 12.62
CA ARG A 7 5.50 -7.36 11.39
C ARG A 7 4.11 -6.81 11.15
N LYS A 8 4.06 -5.53 10.82
CA LYS A 8 2.85 -4.83 10.41
C LYS A 8 2.82 -4.72 8.90
N TYR A 9 1.66 -4.88 8.31
CA TYR A 9 1.49 -4.99 6.86
C TYR A 9 0.57 -3.93 6.30
N VAL A 10 0.88 -3.49 5.08
CA VAL A 10 0.03 -2.65 4.23
C VAL A 10 -0.18 -3.37 2.91
N LEU A 11 -1.39 -3.38 2.40
CA LEU A 11 -1.72 -3.98 1.10
C LEU A 11 -1.74 -2.91 0.01
N ASP A 12 -1.16 -3.23 -1.14
CA ASP A 12 -1.26 -2.40 -2.32
C ASP A 12 -2.68 -2.43 -2.90
N THR A 13 -3.07 -1.37 -3.58
CA THR A 13 -4.41 -1.18 -4.16
C THR A 13 -4.84 -2.35 -5.04
N ASN A 14 -3.94 -2.88 -5.86
CA ASN A 14 -4.25 -3.97 -6.80
C ASN A 14 -4.72 -5.25 -6.12
N LEU A 15 -4.28 -5.52 -4.90
CA LEU A 15 -4.72 -6.69 -4.15
C LEU A 15 -6.19 -6.58 -3.77
N PHE A 16 -6.65 -5.40 -3.37
CA PHE A 16 -8.06 -5.14 -3.12
C PHE A 16 -8.89 -5.22 -4.38
N ILE A 17 -8.43 -4.59 -5.48
CA ILE A 17 -9.14 -4.59 -6.76
C ILE A 17 -9.31 -6.01 -7.28
N ARG A 18 -8.26 -6.82 -7.21
CA ARG A 18 -8.33 -8.22 -7.62
C ARG A 18 -9.32 -9.01 -6.78
N ALA A 19 -9.33 -8.80 -5.46
CA ALA A 19 -10.27 -9.45 -4.55
C ALA A 19 -11.74 -9.09 -4.86
N PHE A 20 -12.01 -7.88 -5.35
CA PHE A 20 -13.36 -7.47 -5.74
C PHE A 20 -13.84 -8.16 -7.03
N ARG A 21 -12.92 -8.62 -7.88
CA ARG A 21 -13.21 -9.19 -9.20
C ARG A 21 -13.12 -10.71 -9.25
N GLU A 22 -12.30 -11.30 -8.41
CA GLU A 22 -11.97 -12.74 -8.46
C GLU A 22 -12.26 -13.39 -7.11
N GLU A 23 -13.07 -14.44 -7.12
CA GLU A 23 -13.46 -15.16 -5.90
C GLU A 23 -12.25 -15.77 -5.18
N ALA A 24 -11.33 -16.38 -5.92
CA ALA A 24 -10.12 -16.96 -5.35
C ALA A 24 -9.24 -15.91 -4.67
N ALA A 25 -9.07 -14.75 -5.28
CA ALA A 25 -8.30 -13.64 -4.70
C ALA A 25 -8.99 -13.08 -3.45
N ASN A 26 -10.32 -12.98 -3.46
CA ASN A 26 -11.07 -12.58 -2.27
C ASN A 26 -10.89 -13.57 -1.12
N ALA A 27 -10.92 -14.87 -1.41
CA ALA A 27 -10.70 -15.90 -0.39
C ALA A 27 -9.31 -15.78 0.26
N GLU A 28 -8.27 -15.51 -0.53
CA GLU A 28 -6.92 -15.26 -0.02
C GLU A 28 -6.86 -14.01 0.86
N LEU A 29 -7.50 -12.92 0.44
CA LEU A 29 -7.56 -11.68 1.21
C LEU A 29 -8.30 -11.90 2.54
N GLN A 30 -9.43 -12.59 2.54
CA GLN A 30 -10.17 -12.89 3.76
C GLN A 30 -9.36 -13.75 4.72
N ARG A 31 -8.62 -14.72 4.20
CA ARG A 31 -7.71 -15.52 5.02
C ARG A 31 -6.61 -14.68 5.65
N PHE A 32 -6.04 -13.75 4.90
CA PHE A 32 -5.07 -12.79 5.44
C PHE A 32 -5.68 -11.95 6.55
N HIS A 33 -6.87 -11.40 6.37
CA HIS A 33 -7.56 -10.62 7.40
C HIS A 33 -7.77 -11.45 8.68
N GLN A 34 -8.17 -12.70 8.56
CA GLN A 34 -8.39 -13.58 9.72
C GLN A 34 -7.11 -13.82 10.51
N LEU A 35 -5.97 -13.99 9.82
CA LEU A 35 -4.71 -14.35 10.44
C LEU A 35 -3.93 -13.14 10.95
N PHE A 36 -4.06 -11.98 10.29
CA PHE A 36 -3.19 -10.82 10.52
C PHE A 36 -3.95 -9.54 10.88
N ALA A 37 -5.24 -9.58 11.16
CA ALA A 37 -6.04 -8.39 11.45
C ALA A 37 -5.40 -7.44 12.47
N PRO A 38 -4.76 -7.90 13.57
CA PRO A 38 -4.11 -7.00 14.53
C PRO A 38 -2.90 -6.25 13.98
N PHE A 39 -2.33 -6.72 12.87
CA PHE A 39 -1.09 -6.21 12.26
C PHE A 39 -1.31 -5.59 10.89
N GLU A 40 -2.55 -5.41 10.50
CA GLU A 40 -2.94 -4.91 9.19
C GLU A 40 -3.27 -3.42 9.25
N TYR A 41 -2.70 -2.65 8.34
CA TYR A 41 -2.90 -1.21 8.20
C TYR A 41 -3.33 -0.86 6.78
N LEU A 42 -4.10 0.20 6.64
CA LEU A 42 -4.51 0.74 5.34
C LEU A 42 -3.74 2.03 5.08
N SER A 43 -3.12 2.14 3.91
CA SER A 43 -2.59 3.42 3.45
C SER A 43 -3.73 4.36 3.04
N ALA A 44 -3.68 5.61 3.49
CA ALA A 44 -4.63 6.65 3.04
C ALA A 44 -4.53 6.89 1.53
N VAL A 45 -3.35 6.68 0.93
CA VAL A 45 -3.15 6.75 -0.53
C VAL A 45 -3.91 5.63 -1.23
N VAL A 46 -3.82 4.40 -0.72
CA VAL A 46 -4.59 3.26 -1.23
C VAL A 46 -6.09 3.51 -1.08
N ALA A 47 -6.53 4.03 0.06
CA ALA A 47 -7.93 4.39 0.28
C ALA A 47 -8.42 5.41 -0.75
N GLN A 48 -7.62 6.41 -1.09
CA GLN A 48 -7.93 7.38 -2.15
C GLN A 48 -8.13 6.69 -3.50
N GLU A 49 -7.25 5.79 -3.88
CA GLU A 49 -7.34 5.07 -5.16
C GLU A 49 -8.58 4.18 -5.22
N LEU A 50 -8.88 3.48 -4.13
CA LEU A 50 -10.09 2.66 -4.03
C LEU A 50 -11.36 3.51 -4.13
N ARG A 51 -11.40 4.66 -3.46
CA ARG A 51 -12.53 5.61 -3.55
C ARG A 51 -12.70 6.15 -4.96
N ALA A 52 -11.62 6.50 -5.62
CA ALA A 52 -11.65 7.00 -7.00
C ALA A 52 -12.20 5.95 -7.97
N GLY A 53 -11.95 4.67 -7.71
CA GLY A 53 -12.48 3.55 -8.50
C GLY A 53 -13.94 3.20 -8.23
N ALA A 54 -14.50 3.62 -7.09
CA ALA A 54 -15.88 3.33 -6.70
C ALA A 54 -16.83 4.40 -7.29
N ARG A 55 -17.31 4.18 -8.51
CA ARG A 55 -18.02 5.20 -9.29
C ARG A 55 -19.52 5.33 -8.99
N SER A 56 -20.14 4.35 -8.35
CA SER A 56 -21.55 4.40 -7.97
C SER A 56 -21.74 4.61 -6.47
N ALA A 57 -22.89 5.10 -6.04
CA ALA A 57 -23.21 5.23 -4.64
C ALA A 57 -23.21 3.86 -3.93
N ALA A 58 -23.69 2.81 -4.60
CA ALA A 58 -23.68 1.45 -4.06
C ALA A 58 -22.25 0.93 -3.88
N ALA A 59 -21.37 1.11 -4.87
CA ALA A 59 -19.97 0.72 -4.79
C ALA A 59 -19.25 1.44 -3.66
N ARG A 60 -19.50 2.74 -3.48
CA ARG A 60 -18.92 3.52 -2.39
C ARG A 60 -19.38 3.03 -1.02
N ARG A 61 -20.65 2.72 -0.85
CA ARG A 61 -21.16 2.17 0.42
C ARG A 61 -20.55 0.81 0.73
N GLN A 62 -20.42 -0.06 -0.26
CA GLN A 62 -19.77 -1.36 -0.08
C GLN A 62 -18.29 -1.21 0.30
N LEU A 63 -17.57 -0.31 -0.37
CA LEU A 63 -16.17 -0.03 -0.07
C LEU A 63 -16.00 0.49 1.37
N GLU A 64 -16.81 1.46 1.79
CA GLU A 64 -16.77 1.97 3.17
C GLU A 64 -17.02 0.86 4.18
N ARG A 65 -18.12 0.14 4.03
CA ARG A 65 -18.56 -0.86 4.99
C ARG A 65 -17.64 -2.06 5.07
N ASN A 66 -17.19 -2.56 3.93
CA ASN A 66 -16.46 -3.84 3.84
C ASN A 66 -14.95 -3.69 3.93
N VAL A 67 -14.41 -2.50 3.71
CA VAL A 67 -12.97 -2.26 3.71
C VAL A 67 -12.59 -1.08 4.61
N LEU A 68 -12.96 0.14 4.24
CA LEU A 68 -12.37 1.34 4.85
C LEU A 68 -12.73 1.51 6.33
N ASP A 69 -13.98 1.26 6.70
CA ASP A 69 -14.44 1.39 8.09
C ASP A 69 -13.73 0.44 9.04
N LEU A 70 -13.33 -0.74 8.57
CA LEU A 70 -12.64 -1.73 9.41
C LEU A 70 -11.31 -1.19 9.93
N TYR A 71 -10.56 -0.50 9.09
CA TYR A 71 -9.28 0.12 9.47
C TYR A 71 -9.48 1.41 10.26
N ALA A 72 -10.42 2.25 9.83
CA ALA A 72 -10.70 3.52 10.48
C ALA A 72 -11.12 3.35 11.94
N ARG A 73 -12.01 2.43 12.22
CA ARG A 73 -12.48 2.13 13.58
C ARG A 73 -11.37 1.65 14.51
N ARG A 74 -10.36 0.99 13.96
CA ARG A 74 -9.22 0.46 14.71
C ARG A 74 -8.07 1.45 14.81
N GLY A 75 -8.19 2.64 14.21
CA GLY A 75 -7.12 3.63 14.17
C GLY A 75 -5.91 3.16 13.36
N ARG A 76 -6.13 2.34 12.32
CA ARG A 76 -5.04 1.72 11.54
C ARG A 76 -4.98 2.22 10.11
N VAL A 77 -5.14 3.51 9.94
CA VAL A 77 -4.92 4.19 8.66
C VAL A 77 -3.59 4.95 8.73
N VAL A 78 -2.70 4.67 7.79
CA VAL A 78 -1.39 5.32 7.68
C VAL A 78 -1.48 6.44 6.66
N THR A 79 -1.22 7.67 7.10
CA THR A 79 -1.21 8.85 6.25
C THR A 79 0.23 9.29 6.02
N PRO A 80 0.63 9.63 4.77
CA PRO A 80 1.97 10.15 4.52
C PRO A 80 2.25 11.39 5.36
N SER A 81 3.41 11.42 6.02
CA SER A 81 3.87 12.59 6.77
C SER A 81 4.24 13.74 5.83
N THR A 82 4.39 14.94 6.37
CA THR A 82 4.95 16.07 5.60
C THR A 82 6.30 15.71 5.00
N GLN A 83 7.15 15.01 5.75
CA GLN A 83 8.45 14.57 5.24
C GLN A 83 8.31 13.57 4.10
N ALA A 84 7.39 12.62 4.18
CA ALA A 84 7.13 11.68 3.09
C ALA A 84 6.69 12.41 1.81
N TRP A 85 5.86 13.43 1.93
CA TRP A 85 5.48 14.27 0.79
C TRP A 85 6.67 15.00 0.17
N HIS A 86 7.52 15.60 0.99
CA HIS A 86 8.73 16.28 0.51
C HIS A 86 9.69 15.28 -0.17
N ASP A 87 9.97 14.19 0.48
CA ASP A 87 10.86 13.14 -0.03
C ASP A 87 10.32 12.53 -1.33
N SER A 88 9.00 12.41 -1.47
CA SER A 88 8.40 11.90 -2.70
C SER A 88 8.69 12.80 -3.90
N GLY A 89 8.65 14.11 -3.71
CA GLY A 89 9.02 15.08 -4.73
C GLY A 89 10.48 14.95 -5.12
N ASP A 90 11.37 14.89 -4.15
CA ASP A 90 12.81 14.74 -4.37
C ASP A 90 13.15 13.42 -5.06
N LEU A 91 12.51 12.33 -4.65
CA LEU A 91 12.71 11.01 -5.26
C LEU A 91 12.25 10.99 -6.72
N CYS A 92 11.08 11.53 -7.00
CA CYS A 92 10.57 11.62 -8.37
C CYS A 92 11.50 12.47 -9.27
N ALA A 93 12.01 13.58 -8.77
CA ALA A 93 12.97 14.42 -9.50
C ALA A 93 14.25 13.65 -9.79
N GLU A 94 14.81 12.94 -8.81
CA GLU A 94 16.03 12.16 -8.96
C GLU A 94 15.83 11.00 -9.95
N LEU A 95 14.71 10.30 -9.86
CA LEU A 95 14.40 9.21 -10.77
C LEU A 95 14.24 9.69 -12.21
N ALA A 96 13.53 10.79 -12.42
CA ALA A 96 13.36 11.40 -13.73
C ALA A 96 14.73 11.81 -14.32
N ARG A 97 15.61 12.39 -13.50
CA ARG A 97 16.96 12.75 -13.91
C ARG A 97 17.78 11.52 -14.34
N ARG A 98 17.73 10.44 -13.55
CA ARG A 98 18.48 9.19 -13.85
C ARG A 98 17.98 8.50 -15.11
N GLU A 99 16.68 8.56 -15.36
CA GLU A 99 16.06 7.93 -16.52
C GLU A 99 16.00 8.85 -17.74
N GLY A 100 16.47 10.09 -17.63
CA GLY A 100 16.42 11.06 -18.71
C GLY A 100 15.02 11.51 -19.10
N LEU A 101 14.10 11.54 -18.12
CA LEU A 101 12.70 11.90 -18.31
C LEU A 101 12.39 13.25 -17.64
N GLU A 102 11.34 13.91 -18.12
CA GLU A 102 10.73 15.01 -17.38
C GLU A 102 9.85 14.45 -16.26
N VAL A 103 9.79 15.14 -15.10
CA VAL A 103 8.96 14.73 -13.96
C VAL A 103 7.51 14.50 -14.36
N GLY A 104 6.97 15.33 -15.25
CA GLY A 104 5.60 15.18 -15.77
C GLY A 104 5.35 13.89 -16.57
N ARG A 105 6.39 13.14 -16.93
CA ARG A 105 6.29 11.83 -17.58
C ARG A 105 6.05 10.69 -16.58
N LEU A 106 6.28 10.93 -15.29
CA LEU A 106 5.94 9.96 -14.26
C LEU A 106 4.41 9.98 -14.03
N SER A 107 3.79 8.81 -14.01
CA SER A 107 2.34 8.72 -13.84
C SER A 107 1.94 9.10 -12.41
N LYS A 108 0.67 9.54 -12.26
CA LYS A 108 0.07 9.76 -10.94
C LYS A 108 0.09 8.48 -10.10
N ALA A 109 -0.19 7.34 -10.71
CA ALA A 109 -0.15 6.03 -10.04
C ALA A 109 1.25 5.75 -9.49
N PHE A 110 2.30 6.03 -10.25
CA PHE A 110 3.67 5.88 -9.77
C PHE A 110 3.98 6.84 -8.61
N GLY A 111 3.54 8.09 -8.69
CA GLY A 111 3.67 9.05 -7.58
C GLY A 111 2.98 8.57 -6.31
N ASN A 112 1.81 7.94 -6.42
CA ASN A 112 1.13 7.31 -5.30
C ASN A 112 1.93 6.15 -4.72
N ASP A 113 2.52 5.31 -5.57
CA ASP A 113 3.39 4.21 -5.13
C ASP A 113 4.59 4.71 -4.32
N VAL A 114 5.19 5.83 -4.74
CA VAL A 114 6.28 6.48 -4.00
C VAL A 114 5.82 6.88 -2.60
N LEU A 115 4.65 7.50 -2.48
CA LEU A 115 4.08 7.88 -1.17
C LEU A 115 3.80 6.69 -0.28
N VAL A 116 3.26 5.62 -0.84
CA VAL A 116 3.02 4.36 -0.09
C VAL A 116 4.34 3.79 0.41
N ALA A 117 5.35 3.70 -0.46
CA ALA A 117 6.67 3.17 -0.09
C ALA A 117 7.34 3.99 1.01
N LEU A 118 7.33 5.31 0.90
CA LEU A 118 7.94 6.20 1.90
C LEU A 118 7.21 6.14 3.24
N SER A 119 5.87 6.02 3.22
CA SER A 119 5.08 5.83 4.45
C SER A 119 5.43 4.51 5.12
N CYS A 120 5.55 3.43 4.36
CA CYS A 120 5.98 2.12 4.88
C CYS A 120 7.38 2.20 5.49
N ARG A 121 8.30 2.91 4.83
CA ARG A 121 9.66 3.11 5.34
C ARG A 121 9.66 3.84 6.69
N GLU A 122 8.92 4.94 6.80
CA GLU A 122 8.85 5.73 8.04
C GLU A 122 8.24 4.95 9.21
N GLU A 123 7.18 4.21 8.94
CA GLU A 123 6.39 3.53 9.96
C GLU A 123 6.87 2.08 10.22
N GLY A 124 7.89 1.62 9.50
CA GLY A 124 8.39 0.25 9.65
C GLY A 124 7.39 -0.81 9.20
N LEU A 125 6.60 -0.54 8.16
CA LEU A 125 5.59 -1.44 7.63
C LEU A 125 6.13 -2.25 6.47
N VAL A 126 5.59 -3.45 6.29
CA VAL A 126 5.87 -4.31 5.14
C VAL A 126 4.74 -4.13 4.12
N LEU A 127 5.08 -3.74 2.90
CA LEU A 127 4.12 -3.66 1.80
C LEU A 127 3.95 -5.03 1.16
N ILE A 128 2.71 -5.47 0.96
CA ILE A 128 2.38 -6.63 0.13
C ILE A 128 1.87 -6.11 -1.20
N THR A 129 2.53 -6.49 -2.29
CA THR A 129 2.23 -6.00 -3.64
C THR A 129 2.59 -7.05 -4.68
N ASP A 130 1.91 -7.03 -5.82
CA ASP A 130 2.30 -7.76 -7.02
C ASP A 130 2.99 -6.88 -8.07
N ASN A 131 3.09 -5.57 -7.81
CA ASN A 131 3.77 -4.61 -8.67
C ASN A 131 5.26 -4.47 -8.30
N LEU A 132 6.03 -5.53 -8.43
CA LEU A 132 7.43 -5.55 -8.03
C LEU A 132 8.27 -4.56 -8.83
N ARG A 133 7.98 -4.39 -10.11
CA ARG A 133 8.76 -3.53 -11.01
C ARG A 133 8.90 -2.11 -10.49
N ASP A 134 7.78 -1.47 -10.15
CA ASP A 134 7.80 -0.09 -9.72
C ASP A 134 8.36 0.06 -8.30
N PHE A 135 8.02 -0.84 -7.40
CA PHE A 135 8.56 -0.79 -6.04
C PHE A 135 10.05 -1.12 -5.97
N GLU A 136 10.59 -1.95 -6.84
CA GLU A 136 12.03 -2.14 -6.99
C GLU A 136 12.74 -0.87 -7.47
N ARG A 137 12.15 -0.13 -8.41
CA ARG A 137 12.68 1.18 -8.84
C ARG A 137 12.74 2.15 -7.68
N ILE A 138 11.69 2.23 -6.90
CA ILE A 138 11.60 3.11 -5.73
C ILE A 138 12.62 2.68 -4.67
N ALA A 139 12.71 1.40 -4.38
CA ALA A 139 13.60 0.86 -3.34
C ALA A 139 15.09 1.08 -3.62
N ARG A 140 15.48 1.25 -4.88
CA ARG A 140 16.86 1.60 -5.23
C ARG A 140 17.25 2.98 -4.71
N LEU A 141 16.31 3.90 -4.59
CA LEU A 141 16.53 5.26 -4.09
C LEU A 141 16.15 5.40 -2.62
N ALA A 142 15.13 4.68 -2.18
CA ALA A 142 14.62 4.71 -0.82
C ALA A 142 14.31 3.28 -0.36
N PRO A 143 15.30 2.54 0.16
CA PRO A 143 15.11 1.16 0.60
C PRO A 143 14.00 1.04 1.65
N PHE A 144 13.10 0.08 1.43
CA PHE A 144 12.02 -0.27 2.34
C PHE A 144 11.68 -1.75 2.16
N THR A 145 10.82 -2.30 3.02
CA THR A 145 10.47 -3.72 2.96
C THR A 145 9.17 -3.94 2.21
N PHE A 146 9.22 -4.75 1.15
CA PHE A 146 8.03 -5.18 0.41
C PHE A 146 8.17 -6.65 -0.01
N VAL A 147 7.03 -7.32 -0.16
CA VAL A 147 6.95 -8.74 -0.53
C VAL A 147 5.85 -8.96 -1.56
N ASP A 148 5.97 -10.02 -2.34
CA ASP A 148 5.04 -10.37 -3.42
C ASP A 148 4.11 -11.53 -3.07
N ARG A 149 4.12 -11.96 -1.81
CA ARG A 149 3.34 -13.10 -1.33
C ARG A 149 2.69 -12.81 0.01
N TRP A 150 1.60 -13.50 0.27
CA TRP A 150 0.96 -13.46 1.57
C TRP A 150 1.88 -14.03 2.65
N PRO A 151 1.98 -13.36 3.81
CA PRO A 151 2.76 -13.89 4.91
C PRO A 151 2.11 -15.17 5.47
N SER A 152 2.96 -16.10 5.90
CA SER A 152 2.49 -17.30 6.61
C SER A 152 2.43 -17.04 8.11
N PRO A 153 1.41 -17.55 8.81
CA PRO A 153 1.42 -17.51 10.26
C PRO A 153 2.65 -18.26 10.77
N ARG A 154 3.32 -17.68 11.77
CA ARG A 154 4.41 -18.40 12.44
C ARG A 154 3.82 -19.60 13.18
N ALA A 155 4.44 -20.72 12.99
CA ALA A 155 4.15 -21.92 13.76
C ALA A 155 4.51 -21.72 15.24
#